data_88e33346b10fc30fd75c2c80b826588d
#
_entry.id   88e33346b10fc30fd75c2c80b826588d
#
_cell.length_a   1.000
_cell.length_b   1.000
_cell.length_c   1.000
_cell.angle_alpha   90.00
_cell.angle_beta   90.00
_cell.angle_gamma   90.00
#
_symmetry.space_group_name_H-M   'P 1'
#
loop_
_entity.id
_entity.type
_entity.pdbx_description
1 polymer ?
#
loop_
_entity_poly.entity_id
_entity_poly.type
_entity_poly.pdbx_seq_one_letter_code
_entity_poly.pdbx_strand_id
1 'polypeptide(L)'
;MHVRLPIRERVLMLCLSAAVTLGWVAESKAEVAPEVQSLLGQPQALGAGQFRYLGLKVYDAEIYAPRGQGFDRDGKYALKIEYQRKIRRTILLRASLDELERIEGDRADHPEILKKLTTCYRDIRPGDRIVASPRSADALRFWVNGAQTCTLRHDNIRDRYMAIWLGDKARDKQFARQVMAEQR
;
A
#
# COMPACT_ATOMS: atom_id res chain seq x y z
N MET A 1 -47.35 45.36 67.65
CA MET A 1 -47.30 45.98 66.34
C MET A 1 -46.16 45.37 65.55
N HIS A 2 -46.39 44.32 64.81
CA HIS A 2 -45.39 43.50 64.18
C HIS A 2 -45.25 43.91 62.69
N VAL A 3 -44.10 44.38 62.34
CA VAL A 3 -43.75 44.64 60.95
C VAL A 3 -43.01 43.42 60.36
N ARG A 4 -43.59 42.79 59.36
CA ARG A 4 -42.97 41.69 58.62
C ARG A 4 -42.22 42.27 57.45
N LEU A 5 -40.91 41.94 57.32
CA LEU A 5 -40.09 42.18 56.15
C LEU A 5 -40.24 41.05 55.16
N PRO A 6 -40.29 41.32 53.84
CA PRO A 6 -40.38 40.29 52.81
C PRO A 6 -39.02 39.66 52.46
N ILE A 7 -39.08 38.36 52.29
CA ILE A 7 -37.95 37.52 51.85
C ILE A 7 -37.70 37.78 50.35
N ARG A 8 -36.51 38.27 50.00
CA ARG A 8 -36.03 38.37 48.61
C ARG A 8 -35.53 37.00 48.18
N GLU A 9 -36.27 36.38 47.28
CA GLU A 9 -35.83 35.21 46.56
C GLU A 9 -34.62 35.55 45.67
N ARG A 10 -33.46 34.93 45.91
CA ARG A 10 -32.31 34.92 45.02
C ARG A 10 -32.47 33.75 44.07
N VAL A 11 -32.93 34.07 42.85
CA VAL A 11 -32.87 33.12 41.72
C VAL A 11 -31.43 32.97 41.29
N LEU A 12 -30.83 31.85 41.60
CA LEU A 12 -29.48 31.46 41.17
C LEU A 12 -29.60 30.90 39.76
N MET A 13 -29.26 31.73 38.76
CA MET A 13 -29.17 31.29 37.37
C MET A 13 -27.89 30.46 37.20
N LEU A 14 -28.01 29.13 37.17
CA LEU A 14 -26.95 28.23 36.73
C LEU A 14 -26.83 28.29 35.22
N CYS A 15 -25.83 29.02 34.73
CA CYS A 15 -25.41 28.94 33.34
C CYS A 15 -24.63 27.62 33.11
N LEU A 16 -25.29 26.61 32.59
CA LEU A 16 -24.65 25.37 32.14
C LEU A 16 -23.90 25.68 30.82
N SER A 17 -22.60 25.95 30.91
CA SER A 17 -21.72 26.08 29.75
C SER A 17 -21.41 24.68 29.24
N ALA A 18 -22.15 24.22 28.19
CA ALA A 18 -21.82 23.04 27.45
C ALA A 18 -20.56 23.31 26.61
N ALA A 19 -19.39 22.91 27.12
CA ALA A 19 -18.16 22.89 26.33
C ALA A 19 -18.27 21.78 25.28
N VAL A 20 -18.60 22.17 24.03
CA VAL A 20 -18.49 21.29 22.89
C VAL A 20 -17.01 21.10 22.57
N THR A 21 -16.44 20.00 23.06
CA THR A 21 -15.10 19.57 22.65
C THR A 21 -15.21 19.04 21.21
N LEU A 22 -14.86 19.88 20.21
CA LEU A 22 -14.59 19.37 18.87
C LEU A 22 -13.39 18.41 18.97
N GLY A 23 -13.69 17.12 19.02
CA GLY A 23 -12.68 16.09 18.87
C GLY A 23 -12.08 16.22 17.47
N TRP A 24 -10.84 16.64 17.38
CA TRP A 24 -10.05 16.53 16.16
C TRP A 24 -9.87 15.04 15.90
N VAL A 25 -10.62 14.53 14.94
CA VAL A 25 -10.33 13.21 14.37
C VAL A 25 -9.05 13.41 13.56
N ALA A 26 -7.92 13.08 14.15
CA ALA A 26 -6.68 13.00 13.42
C ALA A 26 -6.86 11.90 12.36
N GLU A 27 -6.99 12.31 11.10
CA GLU A 27 -6.89 11.40 9.97
C GLU A 27 -5.52 10.73 10.08
N SER A 28 -5.52 9.45 10.49
CA SER A 28 -4.32 8.63 10.50
C SER A 28 -3.87 8.46 9.05
N LYS A 29 -3.02 9.37 8.57
CA LYS A 29 -2.27 9.14 7.34
C LYS A 29 -1.49 7.85 7.56
N ALA A 30 -1.79 6.83 6.77
CA ALA A 30 -1.02 5.60 6.77
C ALA A 30 0.47 5.99 6.66
N GLU A 31 1.25 5.63 7.67
CA GLU A 31 2.66 5.97 7.72
C GLU A 31 3.36 5.31 6.53
N VAL A 32 4.06 6.14 5.76
CA VAL A 32 4.80 5.65 4.58
C VAL A 32 5.93 4.74 5.08
N ALA A 33 6.01 3.55 4.50
CA ALA A 33 7.03 2.57 4.88
C ALA A 33 8.45 3.15 4.77
N PRO A 34 9.33 2.95 5.78
CA PRO A 34 10.67 3.55 5.81
C PRO A 34 11.51 3.24 4.56
N GLU A 35 11.37 2.04 4.00
CA GLU A 35 12.04 1.66 2.76
C GLU A 35 11.56 2.46 1.56
N VAL A 36 10.26 2.78 1.49
CA VAL A 36 9.68 3.65 0.44
C VAL A 36 10.20 5.09 0.61
N GLN A 37 10.25 5.58 1.86
CA GLN A 37 10.82 6.89 2.18
C GLN A 37 12.28 6.99 1.76
N SER A 38 13.09 5.95 2.06
CA SER A 38 14.51 5.89 1.69
C SER A 38 14.72 5.84 0.17
N LEU A 39 13.83 5.17 -0.57
CA LEU A 39 13.91 5.03 -2.02
C LEU A 39 13.56 6.30 -2.78
N LEU A 40 12.54 7.04 -2.31
CA LEU A 40 11.90 8.11 -3.06
C LEU A 40 12.14 9.49 -2.44
N GLY A 41 12.69 9.58 -1.23
CA GLY A 41 12.94 10.82 -0.50
C GLY A 41 11.65 11.43 0.06
N GLN A 42 10.82 12.00 -0.79
CA GLN A 42 9.50 12.50 -0.45
C GLN A 42 8.44 11.71 -1.26
N PRO A 43 8.00 10.55 -0.79
CA PRO A 43 7.03 9.73 -1.50
C PRO A 43 5.63 10.34 -1.48
N GLN A 44 4.94 10.19 -2.61
CA GLN A 44 3.52 10.49 -2.77
C GLN A 44 2.82 9.24 -3.30
N ALA A 45 1.71 8.85 -2.67
CA ALA A 45 0.87 7.78 -3.18
C ALA A 45 0.17 8.24 -4.46
N LEU A 46 0.28 7.45 -5.53
CA LEU A 46 -0.39 7.67 -6.81
C LEU A 46 -1.69 6.89 -6.92
N GLY A 47 -1.81 5.82 -6.17
CA GLY A 47 -3.00 4.98 -6.14
C GLY A 47 -2.92 3.91 -5.07
N ALA A 48 -4.11 3.44 -4.66
CA ALA A 48 -4.29 2.37 -3.70
C ALA A 48 -5.38 1.41 -4.18
N GLY A 49 -5.14 0.13 -3.98
CA GLY A 49 -6.08 -0.94 -4.30
C GLY A 49 -6.03 -2.05 -3.27
N GLN A 50 -6.96 -3.00 -3.36
CA GLN A 50 -6.97 -4.15 -2.49
C GLN A 50 -7.28 -5.43 -3.28
N PHE A 51 -6.61 -6.49 -2.92
CA PHE A 51 -6.92 -7.80 -3.48
C PHE A 51 -7.74 -8.63 -2.51
N ARG A 52 -8.84 -9.18 -3.04
CA ARG A 52 -9.71 -10.13 -2.32
C ARG A 52 -9.73 -11.48 -3.04
N TYR A 53 -9.72 -12.54 -2.27
CA TYR A 53 -9.89 -13.90 -2.76
C TYR A 53 -11.06 -14.55 -2.02
N LEU A 54 -12.07 -15.03 -2.74
CA LEU A 54 -13.32 -15.57 -2.18
C LEU A 54 -13.95 -14.64 -1.11
N GLY A 55 -13.99 -13.32 -1.40
CA GLY A 55 -14.53 -12.31 -0.50
C GLY A 55 -13.59 -11.88 0.65
N LEU A 56 -12.53 -12.63 0.93
CA LEU A 56 -11.57 -12.35 2.00
C LEU A 56 -10.48 -11.41 1.50
N LYS A 57 -10.24 -10.32 2.24
CA LYS A 57 -9.13 -9.41 1.95
C LYS A 57 -7.79 -10.12 2.18
N VAL A 58 -6.95 -10.12 1.16
CA VAL A 58 -5.63 -10.77 1.17
C VAL A 58 -4.53 -9.74 1.41
N TYR A 59 -4.55 -8.64 0.65
CA TYR A 59 -3.59 -7.54 0.81
C TYR A 59 -4.16 -6.20 0.34
N ASP A 60 -3.51 -5.14 0.79
CA ASP A 60 -3.58 -3.80 0.24
C ASP A 60 -2.34 -3.55 -0.63
N ALA A 61 -2.52 -2.85 -1.76
CA ALA A 61 -1.44 -2.46 -2.66
C ALA A 61 -1.45 -0.94 -2.84
N GLU A 62 -0.28 -0.33 -2.84
CA GLU A 62 -0.10 1.10 -3.08
C GLU A 62 1.12 1.33 -3.97
N ILE A 63 0.98 2.26 -4.93
CA ILE A 63 2.10 2.76 -5.73
C ILE A 63 2.49 4.14 -5.23
N TYR A 64 3.78 4.34 -5.07
CA TYR A 64 4.40 5.59 -4.67
C TYR A 64 5.38 6.07 -5.73
N ALA A 65 5.40 7.40 -5.98
CA ALA A 65 6.45 8.08 -6.73
C ALA A 65 7.03 9.24 -5.91
N PRO A 66 8.15 9.86 -6.31
CA PRO A 66 8.60 11.10 -5.69
C PRO A 66 7.53 12.19 -5.80
N ARG A 67 7.40 13.00 -4.76
CA ARG A 67 6.38 14.08 -4.69
C ARG A 67 6.47 15.00 -5.92
N GLY A 68 5.31 15.33 -6.49
CA GLY A 68 5.20 16.19 -7.66
C GLY A 68 5.54 15.50 -8.98
N GLN A 69 5.88 14.20 -8.95
CA GLN A 69 6.05 13.38 -10.14
C GLN A 69 4.83 12.45 -10.29
N GLY A 70 4.32 12.35 -11.50
CA GLY A 70 3.32 11.34 -11.84
C GLY A 70 3.95 9.95 -11.97
N PHE A 71 3.16 8.98 -12.40
CA PHE A 71 3.69 7.65 -12.73
C PHE A 71 4.54 7.72 -13.99
N ASP A 72 5.80 7.33 -13.85
CA ASP A 72 6.71 7.13 -14.98
C ASP A 72 7.25 5.69 -14.89
N ARG A 73 6.98 4.91 -15.95
CA ARG A 73 7.40 3.51 -16.01
C ARG A 73 8.91 3.34 -15.91
N ASP A 74 9.66 4.28 -16.50
CA ASP A 74 11.13 4.30 -16.50
C ASP A 74 11.71 5.06 -15.32
N GLY A 75 10.86 5.76 -14.58
CA GLY A 75 11.22 6.59 -13.45
C GLY A 75 11.37 5.81 -12.14
N LYS A 76 11.43 6.58 -11.06
CA LYS A 76 11.48 6.02 -9.70
C LYS A 76 10.07 5.82 -9.17
N TYR A 77 9.75 4.61 -8.79
CA TYR A 77 8.52 4.30 -8.06
C TYR A 77 8.69 3.05 -7.17
N ALA A 78 7.76 2.85 -6.28
CA ALA A 78 7.71 1.68 -5.41
C ALA A 78 6.29 1.15 -5.30
N LEU A 79 6.14 -0.16 -5.46
CA LEU A 79 4.93 -0.89 -5.12
C LEU A 79 5.08 -1.41 -3.68
N LYS A 80 4.17 -1.03 -2.79
CA LYS A 80 4.02 -1.58 -1.44
C LYS A 80 2.82 -2.51 -1.43
N ILE A 81 2.98 -3.70 -0.88
CA ILE A 81 1.92 -4.67 -0.64
C ILE A 81 1.92 -5.00 0.84
N GLU A 82 0.82 -4.73 1.54
CA GLU A 82 0.63 -5.05 2.95
C GLU A 82 -0.39 -6.17 3.10
N TYR A 83 0.03 -7.27 3.70
CA TYR A 83 -0.75 -8.50 3.76
C TYR A 83 -1.64 -8.55 5.00
N GLN A 84 -2.88 -9.01 4.79
CA GLN A 84 -3.89 -9.17 5.85
C GLN A 84 -4.03 -10.63 6.29
N ARG A 85 -3.28 -11.55 5.68
CA ARG A 85 -3.38 -13.00 5.91
C ARG A 85 -2.02 -13.65 6.01
N LYS A 86 -1.94 -14.75 6.76
CA LYS A 86 -0.76 -15.63 6.75
C LYS A 86 -0.68 -16.33 5.40
N ILE A 87 0.45 -16.19 4.71
CA ILE A 87 0.69 -16.80 3.40
C ILE A 87 2.08 -17.43 3.40
N ARG A 88 2.17 -18.71 3.08
CA ARG A 88 3.46 -19.39 2.93
C ARG A 88 4.17 -18.89 1.68
N ARG A 89 5.49 -18.82 1.74
CA ARG A 89 6.36 -18.44 0.60
C ARG A 89 6.01 -19.22 -0.67
N THR A 90 5.76 -20.52 -0.55
CA THR A 90 5.40 -21.39 -1.68
C THR A 90 4.12 -20.95 -2.38
N ILE A 91 3.14 -20.41 -1.63
CA ILE A 91 1.88 -19.88 -2.19
C ILE A 91 2.14 -18.55 -2.90
N LEU A 92 2.99 -17.68 -2.33
CA LEU A 92 3.38 -16.41 -2.99
C LEU A 92 4.09 -16.68 -4.32
N LEU A 93 5.01 -17.65 -4.33
CA LEU A 93 5.73 -18.05 -5.54
C LEU A 93 4.76 -18.59 -6.60
N ARG A 94 3.85 -19.49 -6.20
CA ARG A 94 2.86 -20.02 -7.13
C ARG A 94 1.94 -18.94 -7.67
N ALA A 95 1.43 -18.05 -6.82
CA ALA A 95 0.58 -16.94 -7.24
C ALA A 95 1.30 -15.99 -8.22
N SER A 96 2.60 -15.72 -8.00
CA SER A 96 3.40 -14.91 -8.94
C SER A 96 3.56 -15.58 -10.30
N LEU A 97 3.79 -16.90 -10.30
CA LEU A 97 3.86 -17.67 -11.56
C LEU A 97 2.52 -17.67 -12.29
N ASP A 98 1.42 -18.00 -11.57
CA ASP A 98 0.08 -18.01 -12.15
C ASP A 98 -0.31 -16.66 -12.78
N GLU A 99 0.12 -15.54 -12.15
CA GLU A 99 -0.12 -14.20 -12.69
C GLU A 99 0.75 -13.92 -13.93
N LEU A 100 2.02 -14.30 -13.93
CA LEU A 100 2.89 -14.16 -15.09
C LEU A 100 2.35 -14.96 -16.28
N GLU A 101 2.02 -16.27 -16.06
CA GLU A 101 1.43 -17.13 -17.08
C GLU A 101 0.10 -16.57 -17.62
N ARG A 102 -0.75 -16.04 -16.74
CA ARG A 102 -2.04 -15.44 -17.13
C ARG A 102 -1.85 -14.19 -18.00
N ILE A 103 -0.81 -13.39 -17.74
CA ILE A 103 -0.57 -12.11 -18.42
C ILE A 103 0.15 -12.32 -19.75
N GLU A 104 1.20 -13.10 -19.77
CA GLU A 104 2.11 -13.23 -20.92
C GLU A 104 2.10 -14.60 -21.60
N GLY A 105 1.28 -15.53 -21.11
CA GLY A 105 1.25 -16.92 -21.56
C GLY A 105 2.36 -17.76 -20.96
N ASP A 106 2.43 -19.03 -21.35
CA ASP A 106 3.52 -19.92 -20.93
C ASP A 106 4.82 -19.54 -21.63
N ARG A 107 5.89 -19.36 -20.82
CA ARG A 107 7.22 -18.98 -21.30
C ARG A 107 8.30 -19.88 -20.69
N ALA A 108 9.27 -20.24 -21.50
CA ALA A 108 10.36 -21.13 -21.10
C ALA A 108 11.24 -20.54 -19.96
N ASP A 109 11.21 -19.23 -19.73
CA ASP A 109 12.00 -18.52 -18.72
C ASP A 109 11.29 -18.36 -17.36
N HIS A 110 10.00 -18.70 -17.25
CA HIS A 110 9.26 -18.63 -15.99
C HIS A 110 9.89 -19.42 -14.84
N PRO A 111 10.39 -20.65 -15.04
CA PRO A 111 11.06 -21.39 -13.96
C PRO A 111 12.30 -20.68 -13.42
N GLU A 112 13.05 -19.95 -14.27
CA GLU A 112 14.20 -19.18 -13.85
C GLU A 112 13.79 -17.97 -12.97
N ILE A 113 12.76 -17.22 -13.41
CA ILE A 113 12.21 -16.10 -12.62
C ILE A 113 11.73 -16.61 -11.27
N LEU A 114 10.98 -17.72 -11.24
CA LEU A 114 10.48 -18.32 -10.02
C LEU A 114 11.60 -18.72 -9.07
N LYS A 115 12.66 -19.36 -9.60
CA LYS A 115 13.87 -19.71 -8.82
C LYS A 115 14.49 -18.47 -8.17
N LYS A 116 14.61 -17.37 -8.89
CA LYS A 116 15.15 -16.10 -8.38
C LYS A 116 14.23 -15.49 -7.33
N LEU A 117 12.90 -15.53 -7.49
CA LEU A 117 11.92 -15.05 -6.52
C LEU A 117 11.96 -15.81 -5.18
N THR A 118 12.49 -17.04 -5.14
CA THR A 118 12.64 -17.79 -3.88
C THR A 118 13.53 -17.07 -2.86
N THR A 119 14.49 -16.28 -3.31
CA THR A 119 15.37 -15.49 -2.44
C THR A 119 14.74 -14.16 -2.02
N CYS A 120 13.71 -13.69 -2.74
CA CYS A 120 13.04 -12.42 -2.50
C CYS A 120 11.92 -12.56 -1.46
N TYR A 121 11.23 -13.69 -1.44
CA TYR A 121 10.07 -13.94 -0.61
C TYR A 121 10.39 -14.77 0.63
N ARG A 122 9.58 -14.58 1.65
CA ARG A 122 9.53 -15.42 2.87
C ARG A 122 8.06 -15.72 3.22
N ASP A 123 7.84 -16.50 4.25
CA ASP A 123 6.51 -16.65 4.83
C ASP A 123 6.03 -15.30 5.36
N ILE A 124 4.77 -14.99 5.08
CA ILE A 124 4.11 -13.73 5.41
C ILE A 124 3.09 -13.95 6.53
N ARG A 125 3.02 -12.99 7.43
CA ARG A 125 2.01 -12.86 8.49
C ARG A 125 1.13 -11.63 8.25
N PRO A 126 -0.06 -11.54 8.87
CA PRO A 126 -0.84 -10.30 8.85
C PRO A 126 0.00 -9.11 9.33
N GLY A 127 -0.06 -7.99 8.61
CA GLY A 127 0.74 -6.80 8.86
C GLY A 127 2.14 -6.81 8.23
N ASP A 128 2.63 -7.96 7.71
CA ASP A 128 3.87 -7.97 6.94
C ASP A 128 3.68 -7.26 5.61
N ARG A 129 4.73 -6.58 5.16
CA ARG A 129 4.72 -5.89 3.86
C ARG A 129 5.89 -6.32 2.98
N ILE A 130 5.62 -6.35 1.68
CA ILE A 130 6.62 -6.48 0.63
C ILE A 130 6.66 -5.16 -0.14
N VAL A 131 7.84 -4.62 -0.35
CA VAL A 131 8.07 -3.50 -1.25
C VAL A 131 8.89 -3.98 -2.43
N ALA A 132 8.45 -3.63 -3.65
CA ALA A 132 9.20 -3.85 -4.89
C ALA A 132 9.44 -2.52 -5.58
N SER A 133 10.67 -2.26 -6.03
CA SER A 133 11.04 -1.03 -6.72
C SER A 133 11.98 -1.31 -7.88
N PRO A 134 11.73 -0.75 -9.06
CA PRO A 134 12.66 -0.86 -10.20
C PRO A 134 14.04 -0.28 -9.88
N ARG A 135 15.06 -0.95 -10.36
CA ARG A 135 16.43 -0.43 -10.46
C ARG A 135 16.80 -0.13 -11.92
N SER A 136 16.27 -0.93 -12.83
CA SER A 136 16.37 -0.79 -14.30
C SER A 136 15.24 -1.60 -14.95
N ALA A 137 15.12 -1.62 -16.27
CA ALA A 137 14.19 -2.49 -16.98
C ALA A 137 14.37 -3.98 -16.59
N ASP A 138 15.62 -4.40 -16.34
CA ASP A 138 15.98 -5.80 -16.09
C ASP A 138 16.29 -6.09 -14.62
N ALA A 139 15.90 -5.20 -13.70
CA ALA A 139 16.18 -5.39 -12.28
C ALA A 139 15.13 -4.77 -11.36
N LEU A 140 14.63 -5.58 -10.42
CA LEU A 140 13.76 -5.19 -9.32
C LEU A 140 14.43 -5.47 -7.97
N ARG A 141 14.36 -4.53 -7.05
CA ARG A 141 14.75 -4.72 -5.65
C ARG A 141 13.52 -5.02 -4.81
N PHE A 142 13.70 -5.91 -3.84
CA PHE A 142 12.65 -6.32 -2.91
C PHE A 142 13.06 -6.09 -1.47
N TRP A 143 12.09 -5.68 -0.67
CA TRP A 143 12.19 -5.55 0.78
C TRP A 143 11.05 -6.31 1.42
N VAL A 144 11.29 -6.88 2.58
CA VAL A 144 10.26 -7.43 3.45
C VAL A 144 10.41 -6.78 4.82
N ASN A 145 9.40 -6.05 5.27
CA ASN A 145 9.38 -5.30 6.52
C ASN A 145 10.63 -4.41 6.72
N GLY A 146 10.99 -3.66 5.69
CA GLY A 146 12.12 -2.74 5.72
C GLY A 146 13.50 -3.34 5.41
N ALA A 147 13.65 -4.66 5.48
CA ALA A 147 14.91 -5.33 5.15
C ALA A 147 14.94 -5.68 3.65
N GLN A 148 15.98 -5.24 2.94
CA GLN A 148 16.19 -5.67 1.55
C GLN A 148 16.50 -7.16 1.51
N THR A 149 15.70 -7.92 0.75
CA THR A 149 15.84 -9.38 0.65
C THR A 149 16.60 -9.82 -0.59
N CYS A 150 16.36 -9.17 -1.72
CA CYS A 150 17.00 -9.54 -2.99
C CYS A 150 17.03 -8.40 -4.01
N THR A 151 17.77 -8.65 -5.09
CA THR A 151 17.64 -7.97 -6.39
C THR A 151 17.35 -9.05 -7.44
N LEU A 152 16.12 -9.08 -7.92
CA LEU A 152 15.70 -9.95 -9.01
C LEU A 152 16.18 -9.35 -10.33
N ARG A 153 17.01 -10.10 -11.08
CA ARG A 153 17.54 -9.71 -12.40
C ARG A 153 17.03 -10.67 -13.46
N HIS A 154 16.36 -10.15 -14.47
CA HIS A 154 15.90 -10.90 -15.64
C HIS A 154 15.45 -9.91 -16.71
N ASP A 155 15.49 -10.31 -17.97
CA ASP A 155 15.13 -9.47 -19.11
C ASP A 155 13.70 -8.93 -18.94
N ASN A 156 13.56 -7.59 -19.03
CA ASN A 156 12.30 -6.86 -18.89
C ASN A 156 11.50 -7.18 -17.63
N ILE A 157 12.15 -7.65 -16.56
CA ILE A 157 11.46 -8.10 -15.34
C ILE A 157 10.64 -6.99 -14.66
N ARG A 158 11.06 -5.73 -14.82
CA ARG A 158 10.29 -4.58 -14.32
C ARG A 158 8.87 -4.61 -14.90
N ASP A 159 8.77 -4.61 -16.20
CA ASP A 159 7.47 -4.51 -16.90
C ASP A 159 6.65 -5.79 -16.72
N ARG A 160 7.30 -6.94 -16.81
CA ARG A 160 6.67 -8.24 -16.62
C ARG A 160 6.07 -8.39 -15.20
N TYR A 161 6.85 -8.11 -14.17
CA TYR A 161 6.40 -8.25 -12.78
C TYR A 161 5.36 -7.17 -12.40
N MET A 162 5.61 -5.91 -12.78
CA MET A 162 4.70 -4.82 -12.45
C MET A 162 3.38 -4.89 -13.23
N ALA A 163 3.32 -5.58 -14.38
CA ALA A 163 2.08 -5.81 -15.13
C ALA A 163 1.01 -6.55 -14.31
N ILE A 164 1.39 -7.27 -13.25
CA ILE A 164 0.44 -7.92 -12.33
C ILE A 164 -0.52 -6.89 -11.73
N TRP A 165 -0.03 -5.68 -11.43
CA TRP A 165 -0.81 -4.59 -10.83
C TRP A 165 -1.09 -3.43 -11.77
N LEU A 166 -0.20 -3.12 -12.71
CA LEU A 166 -0.23 -1.89 -13.51
C LEU A 166 -0.51 -2.12 -15.01
N GLY A 167 -0.57 -3.37 -15.46
CA GLY A 167 -0.84 -3.68 -16.86
C GLY A 167 -2.33 -3.71 -17.21
N ASP A 168 -2.63 -3.75 -18.50
CA ASP A 168 -4.00 -3.87 -19.02
C ASP A 168 -4.70 -5.15 -18.57
N LYS A 169 -3.94 -6.18 -18.21
CA LYS A 169 -4.44 -7.44 -17.68
C LYS A 169 -4.41 -7.50 -16.15
N ALA A 170 -4.15 -6.38 -15.44
CA ALA A 170 -4.22 -6.35 -13.98
C ALA A 170 -5.61 -6.76 -13.48
N ARG A 171 -5.67 -7.51 -12.36
CA ARG A 171 -6.96 -7.93 -11.78
C ARG A 171 -7.74 -6.76 -11.23
N ASP A 172 -7.08 -5.81 -10.57
CA ASP A 172 -7.68 -4.57 -10.11
C ASP A 172 -7.51 -3.48 -11.19
N LYS A 173 -8.49 -3.43 -12.10
CA LYS A 173 -8.53 -2.43 -13.19
C LYS A 173 -8.69 -0.99 -12.66
N GLN A 174 -9.35 -0.81 -11.54
CA GLN A 174 -9.54 0.51 -10.95
C GLN A 174 -8.22 1.05 -10.42
N PHE A 175 -7.50 0.24 -9.66
CA PHE A 175 -6.17 0.59 -9.17
C PHE A 175 -5.20 0.90 -10.32
N ALA A 176 -5.12 0.02 -11.33
CA ALA A 176 -4.27 0.23 -12.50
C ALA A 176 -4.59 1.57 -13.20
N ARG A 177 -5.88 1.86 -13.46
CA ARG A 177 -6.30 3.13 -14.08
C ARG A 177 -5.99 4.34 -13.22
N GLN A 178 -6.17 4.26 -11.90
CA GLN A 178 -5.85 5.36 -10.98
C GLN A 178 -4.38 5.74 -11.08
N VAL A 179 -3.47 4.76 -11.03
CA VAL A 179 -2.02 5.01 -11.14
C VAL A 179 -1.67 5.56 -12.53
N MET A 180 -2.26 5.00 -13.60
CA MET A 180 -1.97 5.44 -14.96
C MET A 180 -2.53 6.83 -15.28
N ALA A 181 -3.60 7.29 -14.61
CA ALA A 181 -4.12 8.64 -14.77
C ALA A 181 -3.15 9.72 -14.24
N GLU A 182 -2.23 9.35 -13.37
CA GLU A 182 -1.15 10.22 -12.85
C GLU A 182 0.09 10.24 -13.78
N GLN A 183 0.04 9.63 -14.98
CA GLN A 183 1.09 9.74 -15.99
C GLN A 183 1.14 11.18 -16.53
N ARG A 184 2.33 11.75 -16.55
CA ARG A 184 2.64 13.06 -17.15
C ARG A 184 3.66 12.91 -18.25
#